data_b43bd7327bc5ac3d7753b6e1aaa38f47
#
_entry.id   b43bd7327bc5ac3d7753b6e1aaa38f47
#
_cell.length_a   1.000
_cell.length_b   1.000
_cell.length_c   1.000
_cell.angle_alpha   90.00
_cell.angle_beta   90.00
_cell.angle_gamma   90.00
#
_symmetry.space_group_name_H-M   'P 1'
#
loop_
_entity.id
_entity.type
_entity.pdbx_description
1 polymer ?
#
loop_
_entity_poly.entity_id
_entity_poly.type
_entity_poly.pdbx_seq_one_letter_code
_entity_poly.pdbx_strand_id
1 'polypeptide(L)'
;ESQNNDVCKINILIGSSRYQLHESLYELTRVWFQPSDGTKGQYLTLMSAELLDHYYDGENWRVKQGKPEHIVQDDTGIRLVPIPDVDGELQLEGYRVPLSPMENDTDIPEINQIHHVQLIQWVLHQAFKVPDAEFFDPNRAALAEQEFTDYFGIRPDSDLRRITREDIPHNVIPFMP
;
A
#
# COMPACT_ATOMS: atom_id res chain seq x y z
N GLU A 1 -4.36 -15.26 0.72
CA GLU A 1 -3.22 -14.55 1.33
C GLU A 1 -1.92 -15.23 0.87
N SER A 2 -1.08 -14.51 0.16
CA SER A 2 0.22 -15.00 -0.26
C SER A 2 1.23 -14.60 0.82
N GLN A 3 1.75 -15.57 1.57
CA GLN A 3 2.84 -15.37 2.51
C GLN A 3 4.18 -15.51 1.77
N ASN A 4 4.59 -14.48 1.05
CA ASN A 4 5.92 -14.45 0.46
C ASN A 4 6.86 -13.73 1.44
N ASN A 5 7.76 -14.47 2.08
CA ASN A 5 8.69 -13.92 3.07
C ASN A 5 9.60 -12.83 2.49
N ASP A 6 9.95 -12.93 1.20
CA ASP A 6 10.84 -11.95 0.55
C ASP A 6 10.14 -10.59 0.35
N VAL A 7 8.81 -10.57 0.29
CA VAL A 7 8.01 -9.36 0.11
C VAL A 7 7.49 -8.82 1.45
N CYS A 8 7.10 -9.73 2.36
CA CYS A 8 6.37 -9.38 3.59
C CYS A 8 7.25 -9.23 4.83
N LYS A 9 8.56 -9.47 4.73
CA LYS A 9 9.48 -9.40 5.87
C LYS A 9 10.69 -8.52 5.59
N ILE A 10 11.05 -7.71 6.58
CA ILE A 10 12.25 -6.86 6.54
C ILE A 10 13.03 -7.06 7.83
N ASN A 11 14.32 -7.40 7.71
CA ASN A 11 15.22 -7.45 8.85
C ASN A 11 15.63 -6.03 9.26
N ILE A 12 15.48 -5.72 10.52
CA ILE A 12 15.75 -4.42 11.12
C ILE A 12 17.06 -4.47 11.89
N LEU A 13 17.92 -3.49 11.63
CA LEU A 13 19.19 -3.32 12.31
C LEU A 13 19.13 -2.12 13.25
N ILE A 14 19.72 -2.29 14.42
CA ILE A 14 19.89 -1.21 15.40
C ILE A 14 20.52 0.02 14.76
N GLY A 15 20.00 1.19 15.07
CA GLY A 15 20.51 2.48 14.55
C GLY A 15 20.10 2.82 13.11
N SER A 16 19.46 1.90 12.39
CA SER A 16 18.94 2.15 11.04
C SER A 16 17.44 2.44 11.09
N SER A 17 17.01 3.55 10.49
CA SER A 17 15.61 3.95 10.48
C SER A 17 14.91 3.78 9.13
N ARG A 18 15.67 3.65 8.03
CA ARG A 18 15.11 3.60 6.68
C ARG A 18 15.37 2.25 6.03
N TYR A 19 14.33 1.70 5.43
CA TYR A 19 14.34 0.41 4.74
C TYR A 19 13.57 0.52 3.44
N GLN A 20 14.05 -0.18 2.41
CA GLN A 20 13.34 -0.25 1.14
C GLN A 20 12.22 -1.28 1.22
N LEU A 21 11.08 -0.97 0.62
CA LEU A 21 10.01 -1.92 0.37
C LEU A 21 10.29 -2.68 -0.93
N HIS A 22 9.73 -3.89 -1.02
CA HIS A 22 9.72 -4.59 -2.30
C HIS A 22 8.89 -3.78 -3.31
N GLU A 23 9.37 -3.66 -4.54
CA GLU A 23 8.76 -2.85 -5.61
C GLU A 23 7.29 -3.17 -5.89
N SER A 24 6.86 -4.40 -5.60
CA SER A 24 5.46 -4.80 -5.74
C SER A 24 4.53 -4.23 -4.67
N LEU A 25 5.06 -3.82 -3.51
CA LEU A 25 4.27 -3.26 -2.41
C LEU A 25 4.02 -1.77 -2.63
N TYR A 26 2.78 -1.37 -2.72
CA TYR A 26 2.44 0.05 -2.90
C TYR A 26 1.73 0.67 -1.69
N GLU A 27 1.08 -0.11 -0.86
CA GLU A 27 0.38 0.40 0.32
C GLU A 27 0.44 -0.59 1.48
N LEU A 28 0.92 -0.15 2.64
CA LEU A 28 0.91 -0.94 3.87
C LEU A 28 -0.36 -0.65 4.68
N THR A 29 -0.99 -1.70 5.18
CA THR A 29 -2.16 -1.61 6.05
C THR A 29 -1.81 -1.84 7.51
N ARG A 30 -0.92 -2.81 7.77
CA ARG A 30 -0.43 -3.14 9.11
C ARG A 30 1.03 -3.50 9.08
N VAL A 31 1.73 -3.18 10.15
CA VAL A 31 3.13 -3.56 10.33
C VAL A 31 3.33 -4.03 11.76
N TRP A 32 3.84 -5.24 11.89
CA TRP A 32 4.24 -5.81 13.17
C TRP A 32 5.76 -5.75 13.31
N PHE A 33 6.25 -5.25 14.44
CA PHE A 33 7.66 -5.28 14.78
C PHE A 33 7.92 -6.33 15.85
N GLN A 34 8.80 -7.30 15.56
CA GLN A 34 9.28 -8.31 16.49
C GLN A 34 10.75 -8.06 16.82
N PRO A 35 11.06 -7.61 18.04
CA PRO A 35 12.44 -7.46 18.49
C PRO A 35 13.14 -8.82 18.61
N SER A 36 14.45 -8.85 18.34
CA SER A 36 15.28 -10.07 18.45
C SER A 36 15.78 -10.34 19.88
N ASP A 37 15.60 -9.40 20.79
CA ASP A 37 16.00 -9.51 22.22
C ASP A 37 15.03 -10.36 23.08
N GLY A 38 13.98 -10.92 22.46
CA GLY A 38 12.96 -11.71 23.16
C GLY A 38 11.87 -10.87 23.83
N THR A 39 11.90 -9.55 23.71
CA THR A 39 10.81 -8.69 24.19
C THR A 39 9.57 -8.85 23.30
N LYS A 40 8.40 -8.53 23.89
CA LYS A 40 7.12 -8.64 23.17
C LYS A 40 7.11 -7.69 21.97
N GLY A 41 6.76 -8.25 20.80
CA GLY A 41 6.50 -7.51 19.59
C GLY A 41 5.26 -6.61 19.71
N GLN A 42 5.11 -5.68 18.77
CA GLN A 42 3.98 -4.75 18.74
C GLN A 42 3.64 -4.31 17.32
N TYR A 43 2.40 -3.89 17.13
CA TYR A 43 2.00 -3.20 15.92
C TYR A 43 2.55 -1.78 15.92
N LEU A 44 3.03 -1.33 14.76
CA LEU A 44 3.45 0.05 14.53
C LEU A 44 2.28 0.85 13.97
N THR A 45 2.15 2.09 14.43
CA THR A 45 1.15 3.01 13.89
C THR A 45 1.68 3.66 12.63
N LEU A 46 0.96 3.47 11.52
CA LEU A 46 1.26 4.14 10.27
C LEU A 46 0.86 5.63 10.38
N MET A 47 1.80 6.53 10.14
CA MET A 47 1.59 7.97 10.23
C MET A 47 2.27 8.70 9.07
N SER A 48 1.75 9.88 8.69
CA SER A 48 2.47 10.77 7.80
C SER A 48 3.56 11.56 8.54
N ALA A 49 4.53 12.10 7.80
CA ALA A 49 5.59 12.90 8.39
C ALA A 49 5.05 14.18 9.06
N GLU A 50 4.01 14.77 8.47
CA GLU A 50 3.33 15.97 8.98
C GLU A 50 2.63 15.70 10.31
N LEU A 51 1.97 14.53 10.43
CA LEU A 51 1.35 14.12 11.70
C LEU A 51 2.41 13.88 12.78
N LEU A 52 3.57 13.32 12.44
CA LEU A 52 4.67 13.15 13.38
C LEU A 52 5.28 14.48 13.81
N ASP A 53 5.44 15.43 12.89
CA ASP A 53 5.91 16.78 13.22
C ASP A 53 4.96 17.45 14.24
N HIS A 54 3.66 17.22 14.12
CA HIS A 54 2.67 17.69 15.09
C HIS A 54 2.67 16.87 16.40
N TYR A 55 2.77 15.56 16.31
CA TYR A 55 2.74 14.66 17.47
C TYR A 55 3.92 14.89 18.43
N TYR A 56 5.10 15.17 17.89
CA TYR A 56 6.31 15.42 18.67
C TYR A 56 6.52 16.90 19.04
N ASP A 57 5.60 17.79 18.71
CA ASP A 57 5.52 19.20 19.15
C ASP A 57 6.87 19.95 19.09
N GLY A 58 7.55 19.85 17.94
CA GLY A 58 8.83 20.52 17.69
C GLY A 58 10.06 19.72 18.11
N GLU A 59 9.92 18.55 18.74
CA GLU A 59 11.05 17.63 18.90
C GLU A 59 11.47 17.05 17.54
N ASN A 60 12.79 16.91 17.35
CA ASN A 60 13.28 16.26 16.14
C ASN A 60 13.16 14.73 16.24
N TRP A 61 11.97 14.21 15.94
CA TRP A 61 11.69 12.78 15.96
C TRP A 61 12.59 11.97 15.00
N ARG A 62 13.20 12.65 14.01
CA ARG A 62 14.05 12.00 12.98
C ARG A 62 15.36 11.46 13.54
N VAL A 63 15.78 11.93 14.72
CA VAL A 63 17.01 11.51 15.41
C VAL A 63 16.76 10.80 16.73
N LYS A 64 15.51 10.73 17.17
CA LYS A 64 15.13 10.05 18.41
C LYS A 64 15.38 8.55 18.31
N GLN A 65 16.05 7.98 19.31
CA GLN A 65 16.30 6.53 19.39
C GLN A 65 15.39 5.90 20.42
N GLY A 66 15.03 4.64 20.20
CA GLY A 66 14.19 3.88 21.10
C GLY A 66 13.46 2.76 20.39
N LYS A 67 12.55 2.11 21.08
CA LYS A 67 11.69 1.08 20.49
C LYS A 67 10.75 1.71 19.44
N PRO A 68 10.71 1.21 18.20
CA PRO A 68 9.82 1.74 17.16
C PRO A 68 8.34 1.67 17.58
N GLU A 69 7.63 2.77 17.40
CA GLU A 69 6.19 2.89 17.68
C GLU A 69 5.39 3.30 16.45
N HIS A 70 6.04 4.08 15.58
CA HIS A 70 5.42 4.62 14.37
C HIS A 70 6.23 4.25 13.13
N ILE A 71 5.55 4.25 12.00
CA ILE A 71 6.14 4.02 10.68
C ILE A 71 5.61 5.03 9.69
N VAL A 72 6.50 5.63 8.92
CA VAL A 72 6.18 6.47 7.78
C VAL A 72 6.48 5.68 6.53
N GLN A 73 5.53 5.58 5.63
CA GLN A 73 5.71 4.98 4.32
C GLN A 73 5.87 6.09 3.27
N ASP A 74 6.88 5.99 2.42
CA ASP A 74 7.01 6.73 1.16
C ASP A 74 6.81 5.79 -0.04
N ASP A 75 7.10 6.25 -1.26
CA ASP A 75 6.85 5.47 -2.49
C ASP A 75 7.67 4.18 -2.59
N THR A 76 8.88 4.20 -2.08
CA THR A 76 9.85 3.13 -2.27
C THR A 76 10.32 2.51 -0.97
N GLY A 77 9.96 3.09 0.16
CA GLY A 77 10.50 2.67 1.43
C GLY A 77 9.65 3.04 2.63
N ILE A 78 10.21 2.74 3.76
CA ILE A 78 9.64 3.03 5.06
C ILE A 78 10.68 3.66 5.98
N ARG A 79 10.19 4.42 6.94
CA ARG A 79 10.99 4.96 8.04
C ARG A 79 10.37 4.58 9.36
N LEU A 80 11.17 3.99 10.24
CA LEU A 80 10.79 3.68 11.62
C LEU A 80 11.02 4.88 12.54
N VAL A 81 10.12 5.07 13.48
CA VAL A 81 10.16 6.16 14.46
C VAL A 81 9.71 5.62 15.81
N PRO A 82 10.53 5.78 16.85
CA PRO A 82 11.95 6.18 16.89
C PRO A 82 12.88 5.27 16.07
N ILE A 83 14.14 5.69 15.90
CA ILE A 83 15.20 4.86 15.33
C ILE A 83 15.38 3.63 16.22
N PRO A 84 15.37 2.40 15.70
CA PRO A 84 15.48 1.18 16.48
C PRO A 84 16.73 1.14 17.36
N ASP A 85 16.55 0.82 18.63
CA ASP A 85 17.59 0.58 19.62
C ASP A 85 17.91 -0.91 19.80
N VAL A 86 17.16 -1.79 19.11
CA VAL A 86 17.35 -3.24 19.05
C VAL A 86 17.15 -3.73 17.63
N ASP A 87 17.81 -4.85 17.29
CA ASP A 87 17.56 -5.57 16.05
C ASP A 87 16.19 -6.26 16.09
N GLY A 88 15.62 -6.53 14.92
CA GLY A 88 14.32 -7.19 14.86
C GLY A 88 13.88 -7.56 13.45
N GLU A 89 12.63 -7.98 13.33
CA GLU A 89 11.98 -8.28 12.07
C GLU A 89 10.68 -7.47 11.98
N LEU A 90 10.44 -6.86 10.83
CA LEU A 90 9.12 -6.35 10.47
C LEU A 90 8.37 -7.40 9.69
N GLN A 91 7.09 -7.56 10.02
CA GLN A 91 6.12 -8.32 9.24
C GLN A 91 5.10 -7.34 8.67
N LEU A 92 4.99 -7.33 7.35
CA LEU A 92 4.22 -6.36 6.59
C LEU A 92 2.93 -6.98 6.08
N GLU A 93 1.83 -6.27 6.26
CA GLU A 93 0.55 -6.53 5.62
C GLU A 93 0.18 -5.33 4.75
N GLY A 94 -0.28 -5.58 3.52
CA GLY A 94 -0.61 -4.49 2.63
C GLY A 94 -1.08 -4.94 1.25
N TYR A 95 -1.22 -3.98 0.36
CA TYR A 95 -1.59 -4.21 -1.03
C TYR A 95 -0.34 -4.24 -1.91
N ARG A 96 -0.33 -5.17 -2.85
CA ARG A 96 0.72 -5.30 -3.83
C ARG A 96 0.19 -5.44 -5.24
N VAL A 97 1.01 -5.10 -6.21
CA VAL A 97 0.80 -5.47 -7.60
C VAL A 97 1.22 -6.94 -7.84
N PRO A 98 0.78 -7.58 -8.92
CA PRO A 98 1.25 -8.91 -9.28
C PRO A 98 2.78 -9.00 -9.32
N LEU A 99 3.33 -10.13 -8.88
CA LEU A 99 4.79 -10.33 -8.85
C LEU A 99 5.37 -10.60 -10.23
N SER A 100 4.56 -11.18 -11.11
CA SER A 100 4.97 -11.50 -12.46
C SER A 100 3.99 -10.94 -13.48
N PRO A 101 4.47 -10.36 -14.59
CA PRO A 101 3.61 -9.99 -15.69
C PRO A 101 3.04 -11.25 -16.36
N MET A 102 1.87 -11.12 -16.98
CA MET A 102 1.30 -12.16 -17.83
C MET A 102 1.91 -12.01 -19.25
N GLU A 103 2.69 -12.98 -19.68
CA GLU A 103 3.40 -12.95 -20.96
C GLU A 103 2.88 -14.01 -21.95
N ASN A 104 2.28 -15.09 -21.43
CA ASN A 104 1.80 -16.21 -22.22
C ASN A 104 0.29 -16.38 -22.11
N ASP A 105 -0.32 -16.96 -23.12
CA ASP A 105 -1.77 -17.24 -23.15
C ASP A 105 -2.25 -18.19 -22.04
N THR A 106 -1.32 -18.90 -21.42
CA THR A 106 -1.60 -19.85 -20.32
C THR A 106 -1.46 -19.22 -18.94
N ASP A 107 -0.96 -18.00 -18.85
CA ASP A 107 -0.74 -17.32 -17.57
C ASP A 107 -2.08 -16.94 -16.94
N ILE A 108 -2.15 -17.11 -15.62
CA ILE A 108 -3.36 -16.86 -14.86
C ILE A 108 -3.13 -15.62 -13.98
N PRO A 109 -4.05 -14.64 -13.98
CA PRO A 109 -3.95 -13.49 -13.09
C PRO A 109 -3.85 -13.89 -11.61
N GLU A 110 -2.97 -13.25 -10.84
CA GLU A 110 -2.78 -13.52 -9.41
C GLU A 110 -3.96 -13.09 -8.51
N ILE A 111 -4.96 -12.42 -9.05
CA ILE A 111 -6.16 -12.04 -8.30
C ILE A 111 -7.13 -13.22 -8.18
N ASN A 112 -8.12 -13.11 -7.28
CA ASN A 112 -9.12 -14.14 -7.09
C ASN A 112 -9.85 -14.47 -8.41
N GLN A 113 -9.98 -15.76 -8.70
CA GLN A 113 -10.54 -16.28 -9.94
C GLN A 113 -11.96 -15.76 -10.25
N ILE A 114 -12.74 -15.41 -9.24
CA ILE A 114 -14.09 -14.83 -9.44
C ILE A 114 -14.07 -13.50 -10.18
N HIS A 115 -12.95 -12.78 -10.16
CA HIS A 115 -12.80 -11.48 -10.79
C HIS A 115 -12.21 -11.54 -12.21
N HIS A 116 -11.71 -12.71 -12.66
CA HIS A 116 -10.98 -12.81 -13.93
C HIS A 116 -11.82 -12.37 -15.12
N VAL A 117 -13.10 -12.74 -15.16
CA VAL A 117 -14.01 -12.38 -16.27
C VAL A 117 -14.17 -10.86 -16.38
N GLN A 118 -14.17 -10.15 -15.27
CA GLN A 118 -14.37 -8.70 -15.25
C GLN A 118 -13.12 -7.91 -15.70
N LEU A 119 -11.93 -8.53 -15.67
CA LEU A 119 -10.73 -7.92 -16.26
C LEU A 119 -10.86 -7.71 -17.76
N ILE A 120 -11.70 -8.49 -18.44
CA ILE A 120 -11.97 -8.37 -19.88
C ILE A 120 -12.47 -6.97 -20.20
N GLN A 121 -13.27 -6.35 -19.35
CA GLN A 121 -13.80 -5.00 -19.57
C GLN A 121 -12.68 -3.96 -19.68
N TRP A 122 -11.65 -4.07 -18.85
CA TRP A 122 -10.49 -3.19 -18.96
C TRP A 122 -9.68 -3.42 -20.24
N VAL A 123 -9.54 -4.67 -20.65
CA VAL A 123 -8.87 -5.02 -21.92
C VAL A 123 -9.64 -4.45 -23.11
N LEU A 124 -10.97 -4.58 -23.11
CA LEU A 124 -11.85 -4.01 -24.16
C LEU A 124 -11.75 -2.48 -24.18
N HIS A 125 -11.76 -1.82 -23.02
CA HIS A 125 -11.55 -0.38 -22.92
C HIS A 125 -10.24 0.03 -23.60
N GLN A 126 -9.13 -0.65 -23.31
CA GLN A 126 -7.83 -0.34 -23.91
C GLN A 126 -7.82 -0.64 -25.42
N ALA A 127 -8.40 -1.76 -25.85
CA ALA A 127 -8.43 -2.14 -27.26
C ALA A 127 -9.22 -1.14 -28.12
N PHE A 128 -10.41 -0.71 -27.66
CA PHE A 128 -11.23 0.26 -28.39
C PHE A 128 -10.67 1.69 -28.37
N LYS A 129 -9.69 1.99 -27.54
CA LYS A 129 -9.00 3.30 -27.51
C LYS A 129 -7.86 3.42 -28.52
N VAL A 130 -7.38 2.32 -29.12
CA VAL A 130 -6.23 2.38 -30.01
C VAL A 130 -6.63 3.13 -31.30
N PRO A 131 -6.02 4.31 -31.54
CA PRO A 131 -6.30 5.06 -32.79
C PRO A 131 -5.89 4.26 -34.01
N ASP A 132 -6.59 4.46 -35.13
CA ASP A 132 -6.32 3.81 -36.42
C ASP A 132 -6.46 2.28 -36.45
N ALA A 133 -6.99 1.67 -35.38
CA ALA A 133 -7.37 0.27 -35.39
C ALA A 133 -8.73 0.09 -36.09
N GLU A 134 -8.92 -1.02 -36.80
CA GLU A 134 -10.17 -1.34 -37.50
C GLU A 134 -11.42 -1.30 -36.60
N PHE A 135 -11.20 -1.55 -35.27
CA PHE A 135 -12.24 -1.58 -34.24
C PHE A 135 -12.19 -0.38 -33.27
N PHE A 136 -11.56 0.72 -33.68
CA PHE A 136 -11.56 1.95 -32.87
C PHE A 136 -12.99 2.44 -32.62
N ASP A 137 -13.43 2.45 -31.38
CA ASP A 137 -14.75 2.92 -30.95
C ASP A 137 -14.71 3.56 -29.55
N PRO A 138 -14.64 4.90 -29.48
CA PRO A 138 -14.58 5.60 -28.21
C PRO A 138 -15.81 5.39 -27.30
N ASN A 139 -17.00 5.15 -27.90
CA ASN A 139 -18.21 4.91 -27.12
C ASN A 139 -18.17 3.54 -26.41
N ARG A 140 -17.73 2.52 -27.15
CA ARG A 140 -17.51 1.20 -26.53
C ARG A 140 -16.39 1.22 -25.51
N ALA A 141 -15.34 2.00 -25.74
CA ALA A 141 -14.27 2.17 -24.76
C ALA A 141 -14.80 2.77 -23.44
N ALA A 142 -15.63 3.82 -23.54
CA ALA A 142 -16.24 4.44 -22.36
C ALA A 142 -17.20 3.51 -21.62
N LEU A 143 -18.01 2.74 -22.35
CA LEU A 143 -18.92 1.76 -21.74
C LEU A 143 -18.16 0.67 -20.99
N ALA A 144 -17.11 0.12 -21.61
CA ALA A 144 -16.29 -0.91 -20.98
C ALA A 144 -15.57 -0.39 -19.71
N GLU A 145 -15.08 0.87 -19.73
CA GLU A 145 -14.52 1.53 -18.53
C GLU A 145 -15.56 1.68 -17.43
N GLN A 146 -16.78 2.07 -17.79
CA GLN A 146 -17.87 2.18 -16.81
C GLN A 146 -18.20 0.82 -16.20
N GLU A 147 -18.36 -0.25 -16.98
CA GLU A 147 -18.64 -1.59 -16.47
C GLU A 147 -17.52 -2.11 -15.55
N PHE A 148 -16.26 -1.82 -15.90
CA PHE A 148 -15.12 -2.14 -15.03
C PHE A 148 -15.17 -1.38 -13.72
N THR A 149 -15.44 -0.08 -13.76
CA THR A 149 -15.52 0.79 -12.58
C THR A 149 -16.72 0.44 -11.68
N ASP A 150 -17.85 0.08 -12.27
CA ASP A 150 -19.05 -0.34 -11.53
C ASP A 150 -18.80 -1.64 -10.73
N TYR A 151 -17.94 -2.52 -11.25
CA TYR A 151 -17.59 -3.77 -10.59
C TYR A 151 -16.47 -3.64 -9.56
N PHE A 152 -15.36 -3.01 -9.93
CA PHE A 152 -14.16 -2.90 -9.08
C PHE A 152 -14.15 -1.66 -8.18
N GLY A 153 -15.03 -0.71 -8.43
CA GLY A 153 -15.02 0.59 -7.79
C GLY A 153 -14.11 1.61 -8.46
N ILE A 154 -14.14 2.82 -7.95
CA ILE A 154 -13.29 3.92 -8.43
C ILE A 154 -11.83 3.58 -8.08
N ARG A 155 -10.93 3.86 -9.04
CA ARG A 155 -9.50 3.67 -8.83
C ARG A 155 -9.03 4.44 -7.59
N PRO A 156 -8.48 3.77 -6.57
CA PRO A 156 -7.98 4.45 -5.38
C PRO A 156 -6.78 5.33 -5.74
N ASP A 157 -6.77 6.54 -5.21
CA ASP A 157 -5.59 7.37 -5.20
C ASP A 157 -4.71 6.95 -4.02
N SER A 158 -3.71 6.12 -4.30
CA SER A 158 -2.81 5.59 -3.28
C SER A 158 -1.95 6.68 -2.64
N ASP A 159 -1.65 7.76 -3.37
CA ASP A 159 -0.87 8.88 -2.84
C ASP A 159 -1.69 9.67 -1.83
N LEU A 160 -2.94 9.97 -2.17
CA LEU A 160 -3.87 10.63 -1.26
C LEU A 160 -4.09 9.78 0.00
N ARG A 161 -4.31 8.48 -0.15
CA ARG A 161 -4.49 7.56 0.99
C ARG A 161 -3.25 7.46 1.88
N ARG A 162 -2.04 7.48 1.31
CA ARG A 162 -0.79 7.48 2.09
C ARG A 162 -0.58 8.79 2.86
N ILE A 163 -0.95 9.92 2.28
CA ILE A 163 -0.79 11.24 2.89
C ILE A 163 -1.84 11.47 3.97
N THR A 164 -3.10 11.20 3.68
CA THR A 164 -4.21 11.54 4.59
C THR A 164 -4.45 10.45 5.64
N ARG A 165 -4.13 9.18 5.33
CA ARG A 165 -4.48 8.04 6.21
C ARG A 165 -5.94 8.07 6.66
N GLU A 166 -6.84 8.46 5.78
CA GLU A 166 -8.26 8.65 6.05
C GLU A 166 -9.06 7.36 6.28
N ASP A 167 -8.45 6.29 6.74
CA ASP A 167 -9.16 5.14 7.29
C ASP A 167 -9.76 5.41 8.69
N ILE A 168 -9.56 6.60 9.23
CA ILE A 168 -10.26 7.05 10.44
C ILE A 168 -11.66 7.49 10.00
N PRO A 169 -12.73 6.78 10.42
CA PRO A 169 -14.07 7.24 10.11
C PRO A 169 -14.26 8.64 10.69
N HIS A 170 -14.40 9.63 9.82
CA HIS A 170 -14.81 10.98 10.21
C HIS A 170 -16.24 10.91 10.73
N ASN A 171 -16.39 10.67 12.01
CA ASN A 171 -17.67 10.89 12.68
C ASN A 171 -17.92 12.39 12.72
N VAL A 172 -18.56 12.89 11.68
CA VAL A 172 -19.16 14.23 11.72
C VAL A 172 -20.24 14.16 12.80
N ILE A 173 -19.95 14.71 13.98
CA ILE A 173 -20.96 14.93 15.01
C ILE A 173 -21.88 16.02 14.43
N PRO A 174 -23.14 15.70 14.10
CA PRO A 174 -24.05 16.71 13.61
C PRO A 174 -24.22 17.76 14.70
N PHE A 175 -23.88 19.01 14.39
CA PHE A 175 -24.18 20.12 15.25
C PHE A 175 -25.72 20.26 15.27
N MET A 176 -26.34 19.82 16.37
CA MET A 176 -27.74 20.13 16.61
C MET A 176 -27.84 21.58 17.15
N PRO A 177 -28.67 22.43 16.54
CA PRO A 177 -28.92 23.78 17.02
C PRO A 177 -29.67 23.79 18.35
#